data_477fa6e8551706aa6e9ecd5d71515be0
#
_entry.id   477fa6e8551706aa6e9ecd5d71515be0
#
_cell.length_a   1.000
_cell.length_b   1.000
_cell.length_c   1.000
_cell.angle_alpha   90.00
_cell.angle_beta   90.00
_cell.angle_gamma   90.00
#
_symmetry.space_group_name_H-M   'P 1'
#
loop_
_entity.id
_entity.type
_entity.pdbx_description
1 polymer ?
#
loop_
_entity_poly.entity_id
_entity_poly.type
_entity_poly.pdbx_seq_one_letter_code
_entity_poly.pdbx_strand_id
1 'polypeptide(L)'
;MEELAGVLEAWDSDPAVRCVVVAGNDEAFAAGGDIRAMAERSFQETLFAPGARFWPRIAALRTPLIAAVSGFALGGGCELALACDMIVASETAEFGQPEITLGIIPGGGGTQRLARVMGKQRTMELVLTGRRIDAREAFRLGLVNQLAGKNDWLEKALELAEVVARRPPLAVRLAKQAVIAADETALSAGLEQERRLYELAMATEDRVEGMRAFLEKRPPDFRGR
;
A
#
# COMPACT_ATOMS: atom_id res chain seq x y z
N MET A 1 -10.31 11.69 -2.83
CA MET A 1 -9.10 11.15 -3.52
C MET A 1 -8.06 12.23 -3.77
N GLU A 2 -8.39 13.37 -4.40
CA GLU A 2 -7.42 14.46 -4.64
C GLU A 2 -6.83 15.03 -3.34
N GLU A 3 -7.67 15.26 -2.34
CA GLU A 3 -7.24 15.72 -1.02
C GLU A 3 -6.26 14.73 -0.36
N LEU A 4 -6.58 13.43 -0.37
CA LEU A 4 -5.70 12.39 0.16
C LEU A 4 -4.35 12.37 -0.57
N ALA A 5 -4.36 12.44 -1.91
CA ALA A 5 -3.12 12.49 -2.68
C ALA A 5 -2.27 13.70 -2.30
N GLY A 6 -2.88 14.89 -2.21
CA GLY A 6 -2.16 16.12 -1.83
C GLY A 6 -1.52 16.03 -0.44
N VAL A 7 -2.23 15.48 0.55
CA VAL A 7 -1.68 15.26 1.90
C VAL A 7 -0.52 14.27 1.88
N LEU A 8 -0.68 13.13 1.19
CA LEU A 8 0.36 12.12 1.11
C LEU A 8 1.62 12.63 0.39
N GLU A 9 1.48 13.41 -0.69
CA GLU A 9 2.61 14.05 -1.39
C GLU A 9 3.34 15.09 -0.51
N ALA A 10 2.58 15.89 0.27
CA ALA A 10 3.17 16.82 1.22
C ALA A 10 4.00 16.08 2.27
N TRP A 11 3.48 14.98 2.81
CA TRP A 11 4.18 14.15 3.78
C TRP A 11 5.35 13.38 3.17
N ASP A 12 5.25 12.92 1.92
CA ASP A 12 6.38 12.27 1.22
C ASP A 12 7.57 13.22 1.03
N SER A 13 7.29 14.52 0.94
CA SER A 13 8.29 15.58 0.79
C SER A 13 8.89 16.03 2.13
N ASP A 14 8.25 15.70 3.27
CA ASP A 14 8.73 16.04 4.61
C ASP A 14 9.71 14.97 5.12
N PRO A 15 11.00 15.28 5.37
CA PRO A 15 11.97 14.33 5.90
C PRO A 15 11.66 13.84 7.33
N ALA A 16 10.81 14.54 8.07
CA ALA A 16 10.37 14.12 9.40
C ALA A 16 9.34 12.98 9.34
N VAL A 17 8.63 12.83 8.22
CA VAL A 17 7.66 11.74 8.01
C VAL A 17 8.39 10.51 7.45
N ARG A 18 8.44 9.43 8.25
CA ARG A 18 9.18 8.21 7.92
C ARG A 18 8.30 7.03 7.54
N CYS A 19 7.04 7.03 7.94
CA CYS A 19 6.02 6.05 7.58
C CYS A 19 4.64 6.68 7.75
N VAL A 20 3.67 6.32 6.91
CA VAL A 20 2.31 6.85 6.97
C VAL A 20 1.33 5.70 7.16
N VAL A 21 0.36 5.86 8.06
CA VAL A 21 -0.77 4.95 8.21
C VAL A 21 -2.00 5.60 7.60
N VAL A 22 -2.61 4.90 6.64
CA VAL A 22 -3.90 5.28 6.04
C VAL A 22 -4.98 4.43 6.73
N ALA A 23 -5.95 5.08 7.36
CA ALA A 23 -7.01 4.42 8.10
C ALA A 23 -8.38 4.97 7.72
N GLY A 24 -9.40 4.14 7.84
CA GLY A 24 -10.80 4.55 7.84
C GLY A 24 -11.35 4.65 9.26
N ASN A 25 -12.51 4.05 9.48
CA ASN A 25 -13.12 3.87 10.80
C ASN A 25 -13.45 2.39 11.03
N ASP A 26 -14.13 2.08 12.14
CA ASP A 26 -14.48 0.70 12.49
C ASP A 26 -15.44 0.02 11.50
N GLU A 27 -16.26 0.79 10.77
CA GLU A 27 -17.26 0.29 9.84
C GLU A 27 -16.70 0.11 8.41
N ALA A 28 -15.82 1.03 8.00
CA ALA A 28 -15.23 1.02 6.66
C ALA A 28 -13.85 1.67 6.61
N PHE A 29 -12.93 0.99 5.96
CA PHE A 29 -11.69 1.62 5.48
C PHE A 29 -12.00 2.56 4.31
N ALA A 30 -12.62 2.03 3.27
CA ALA A 30 -13.19 2.78 2.15
C ALA A 30 -14.14 1.89 1.34
N ALA A 31 -15.32 2.39 1.01
CA ALA A 31 -16.36 1.63 0.30
C ALA A 31 -16.32 1.79 -1.23
N GLY A 32 -15.30 2.43 -1.79
CA GLY A 32 -15.13 2.64 -3.22
C GLY A 32 -15.63 3.98 -3.74
N GLY A 33 -15.96 4.04 -5.02
CA GLY A 33 -16.42 5.25 -5.69
C GLY A 33 -17.88 5.58 -5.39
N ASP A 34 -18.23 6.86 -5.55
CA ASP A 34 -19.64 7.30 -5.50
C ASP A 34 -20.40 6.79 -6.74
N ILE A 35 -21.19 5.73 -6.53
CA ILE A 35 -21.96 5.05 -7.58
C ILE A 35 -22.99 5.99 -8.22
N ARG A 36 -23.59 6.91 -7.44
CA ARG A 36 -24.57 7.87 -7.98
C ARG A 36 -23.89 8.82 -8.96
N ALA A 37 -22.78 9.42 -8.54
CA ALA A 37 -22.00 10.29 -9.40
C ALA A 37 -21.43 9.55 -10.62
N MET A 38 -21.09 8.27 -10.50
CA MET A 38 -20.61 7.45 -11.61
C MET A 38 -21.71 7.12 -12.62
N ALA A 39 -22.94 6.85 -12.16
CA ALA A 39 -24.06 6.49 -13.01
C ALA A 39 -24.51 7.64 -13.92
N GLU A 40 -24.27 8.89 -13.51
CA GLU A 40 -24.65 10.10 -14.27
C GLU A 40 -23.55 10.53 -15.26
N ARG A 41 -22.32 9.97 -15.17
CA ARG A 41 -21.21 10.38 -16.03
C ARG A 41 -21.34 9.83 -17.44
N SER A 42 -21.12 10.71 -18.41
CA SER A 42 -20.87 10.30 -19.78
C SER A 42 -19.52 9.59 -19.93
N PHE A 43 -19.33 8.89 -21.06
CA PHE A 43 -18.03 8.29 -21.40
C PHE A 43 -16.91 9.34 -21.46
N GLN A 44 -17.17 10.51 -22.04
CA GLN A 44 -16.17 11.58 -22.14
C GLN A 44 -15.75 12.10 -20.74
N GLU A 45 -16.72 12.32 -19.86
CA GLU A 45 -16.43 12.76 -18.47
C GLU A 45 -15.64 11.69 -17.71
N THR A 46 -15.93 10.41 -17.95
CA THR A 46 -15.18 9.31 -17.35
C THR A 46 -13.74 9.27 -17.86
N LEU A 47 -13.53 9.47 -19.17
CA LEU A 47 -12.20 9.45 -19.81
C LEU A 47 -11.28 10.55 -19.27
N PHE A 48 -11.83 11.72 -18.95
CA PHE A 48 -11.09 12.88 -18.43
C PHE A 48 -11.23 13.06 -16.91
N ALA A 49 -11.83 12.09 -16.21
CA ALA A 49 -12.04 12.20 -14.76
C ALA A 49 -10.70 12.31 -14.00
N PRO A 50 -10.58 13.22 -13.04
CA PRO A 50 -9.36 13.38 -12.23
C PRO A 50 -8.93 12.11 -11.50
N GLY A 51 -9.88 11.23 -11.19
CA GLY A 51 -9.61 9.96 -10.47
C GLY A 51 -8.60 9.05 -11.15
N ALA A 52 -8.47 9.09 -12.49
CA ALA A 52 -7.45 8.34 -13.22
C ALA A 52 -6.01 8.79 -12.87
N ARG A 53 -5.82 10.04 -12.42
CA ARG A 53 -4.52 10.61 -12.05
C ARG A 53 -4.10 10.31 -10.61
N PHE A 54 -5.02 9.87 -9.78
CA PHE A 54 -4.76 9.57 -8.36
C PHE A 54 -3.80 8.39 -8.19
N TRP A 55 -4.05 7.28 -8.87
CA TRP A 55 -3.30 6.04 -8.68
C TRP A 55 -1.81 6.16 -8.98
N PRO A 56 -1.38 6.80 -10.10
CA PRO A 56 0.04 7.03 -10.34
C PRO A 56 0.71 7.90 -9.26
N ARG A 57 -0.01 8.86 -8.66
CA ARG A 57 0.53 9.72 -7.59
C ARG A 57 0.83 8.90 -6.33
N ILE A 58 -0.11 8.00 -5.95
CA ILE A 58 0.12 7.09 -4.80
C ILE A 58 1.27 6.13 -5.07
N ALA A 59 1.34 5.57 -6.28
CA ALA A 59 2.41 4.65 -6.66
C ALA A 59 3.80 5.31 -6.69
N ALA A 60 3.89 6.63 -6.88
CA ALA A 60 5.13 7.39 -6.91
C ALA A 60 5.68 7.75 -5.53
N LEU A 61 4.91 7.55 -4.45
CA LEU A 61 5.34 7.89 -3.09
C LEU A 61 6.50 7.00 -2.61
N ARG A 62 7.52 7.65 -2.07
CA ARG A 62 8.74 6.97 -1.58
C ARG A 62 8.63 6.56 -0.11
N THR A 63 7.86 7.33 0.66
CA THR A 63 7.60 7.03 2.08
C THR A 63 6.70 5.81 2.19
N PRO A 64 7.00 4.82 3.06
CA PRO A 64 6.16 3.65 3.25
C PRO A 64 4.76 3.99 3.70
N LEU A 65 3.77 3.30 3.11
CA LEU A 65 2.35 3.40 3.44
C LEU A 65 1.85 2.09 4.05
N ILE A 66 1.14 2.18 5.16
CA ILE A 66 0.43 1.05 5.79
C ILE A 66 -1.06 1.32 5.72
N ALA A 67 -1.83 0.43 5.13
CA ALA A 67 -3.29 0.46 5.25
C ALA A 67 -3.69 -0.21 6.56
N ALA A 68 -4.38 0.52 7.42
CA ALA A 68 -5.03 0.00 8.62
C ALA A 68 -6.51 -0.19 8.31
N VAL A 69 -6.92 -1.44 8.10
CA VAL A 69 -8.23 -1.79 7.54
C VAL A 69 -9.13 -2.38 8.61
N SER A 70 -10.29 -1.74 8.84
CA SER A 70 -11.42 -2.29 9.59
C SER A 70 -12.69 -2.14 8.78
N GLY A 71 -13.65 -3.07 8.93
CA GLY A 71 -14.86 -3.09 8.14
C GLY A 71 -14.58 -3.22 6.63
N PHE A 72 -15.31 -2.49 5.82
CA PHE A 72 -15.29 -2.67 4.36
C PHE A 72 -14.11 -1.98 3.67
N ALA A 73 -13.35 -2.75 2.88
CA ALA A 73 -12.41 -2.27 1.87
C ALA A 73 -12.86 -2.81 0.51
N LEU A 74 -13.75 -2.08 -0.20
CA LEU A 74 -14.43 -2.57 -1.40
C LEU A 74 -14.16 -1.70 -2.62
N GLY A 75 -14.02 -2.33 -3.79
CA GLY A 75 -13.77 -1.63 -5.04
C GLY A 75 -12.56 -0.72 -4.95
N GLY A 76 -12.70 0.56 -5.27
CA GLY A 76 -11.65 1.57 -5.13
C GLY A 76 -11.06 1.65 -3.71
N GLY A 77 -11.81 1.27 -2.67
CA GLY A 77 -11.28 1.17 -1.31
C GLY A 77 -10.33 -0.03 -1.13
N CYS A 78 -10.66 -1.16 -1.74
CA CYS A 78 -9.74 -2.30 -1.79
C CYS A 78 -8.49 -1.95 -2.63
N GLU A 79 -8.66 -1.24 -3.75
CA GLU A 79 -7.56 -0.76 -4.58
C GLU A 79 -6.64 0.21 -3.83
N LEU A 80 -7.20 1.05 -2.95
CA LEU A 80 -6.41 1.94 -2.08
C LEU A 80 -5.59 1.13 -1.06
N ALA A 81 -6.19 0.12 -0.41
CA ALA A 81 -5.46 -0.76 0.48
C ALA A 81 -4.32 -1.51 -0.24
N LEU A 82 -4.59 -2.00 -1.46
CA LEU A 82 -3.59 -2.65 -2.34
C LEU A 82 -2.50 -1.70 -2.86
N ALA A 83 -2.76 -0.40 -2.91
CA ALA A 83 -1.78 0.61 -3.30
C ALA A 83 -0.84 1.00 -2.15
N CYS A 84 -1.19 0.67 -0.90
CA CYS A 84 -0.29 0.75 0.24
C CYS A 84 0.73 -0.40 0.21
N ASP A 85 1.87 -0.21 0.88
CA ASP A 85 2.97 -1.19 0.89
C ASP A 85 2.70 -2.38 1.81
N MET A 86 1.92 -2.18 2.86
CA MET A 86 1.54 -3.19 3.84
C MET A 86 0.10 -2.99 4.29
N ILE A 87 -0.54 -4.08 4.75
CA ILE A 87 -1.91 -4.06 5.24
C ILE A 87 -1.98 -4.73 6.63
N VAL A 88 -2.46 -3.99 7.61
CA VAL A 88 -2.90 -4.52 8.91
C VAL A 88 -4.42 -4.52 8.92
N ALA A 89 -5.04 -5.66 9.17
CA ALA A 89 -6.48 -5.81 9.11
C ALA A 89 -7.08 -6.24 10.44
N SER A 90 -8.15 -5.54 10.84
CA SER A 90 -9.07 -6.03 11.88
C SER A 90 -9.66 -7.37 11.47
N GLU A 91 -9.98 -8.22 12.43
CA GLU A 91 -10.75 -9.45 12.19
C GLU A 91 -12.14 -9.21 11.57
N THR A 92 -12.64 -7.96 11.63
CA THR A 92 -13.89 -7.53 11.02
C THR A 92 -13.73 -7.03 9.58
N ALA A 93 -12.50 -6.98 9.05
CA ALA A 93 -12.26 -6.45 7.73
C ALA A 93 -12.76 -7.38 6.62
N GLU A 94 -13.39 -6.78 5.61
CA GLU A 94 -13.82 -7.44 4.38
C GLU A 94 -13.20 -6.76 3.18
N PHE A 95 -12.64 -7.56 2.27
CA PHE A 95 -12.03 -7.10 1.03
C PHE A 95 -12.82 -7.62 -0.18
N GLY A 96 -12.88 -6.84 -1.26
CA GLY A 96 -13.52 -7.29 -2.48
C GLY A 96 -13.46 -6.30 -3.62
N GLN A 97 -13.71 -6.83 -4.84
CA GLN A 97 -13.82 -6.06 -6.08
C GLN A 97 -15.20 -6.35 -6.71
N PRO A 98 -16.28 -5.72 -6.17
CA PRO A 98 -17.64 -6.02 -6.59
C PRO A 98 -18.09 -5.30 -7.87
N GLU A 99 -17.19 -4.60 -8.57
CA GLU A 99 -17.47 -3.77 -9.74
C GLU A 99 -18.23 -4.50 -10.84
N ILE A 100 -18.01 -5.82 -10.99
CA ILE A 100 -18.70 -6.63 -11.99
C ILE A 100 -20.22 -6.66 -11.79
N THR A 101 -20.68 -6.50 -10.55
CA THR A 101 -22.12 -6.43 -10.24
C THR A 101 -22.79 -5.15 -10.72
N LEU A 102 -21.96 -4.14 -11.05
CA LEU A 102 -22.38 -2.84 -11.60
C LEU A 102 -22.16 -2.75 -13.12
N GLY A 103 -21.71 -3.84 -13.77
CA GLY A 103 -21.42 -3.87 -15.21
C GLY A 103 -20.11 -3.18 -15.59
N ILE A 104 -19.21 -2.97 -14.64
CA ILE A 104 -17.87 -2.39 -14.84
C ILE A 104 -16.78 -3.31 -14.27
N ILE A 105 -15.53 -2.91 -14.42
CA ILE A 105 -14.36 -3.61 -13.87
C ILE A 105 -13.59 -2.71 -12.91
N PRO A 106 -12.75 -3.26 -12.01
CA PRO A 106 -11.81 -2.49 -11.21
C PRO A 106 -10.94 -1.59 -12.11
N GLY A 107 -10.79 -0.31 -11.73
CA GLY A 107 -10.11 0.71 -12.55
C GLY A 107 -8.90 1.36 -11.88
N GLY A 108 -8.63 1.07 -10.60
CA GLY A 108 -7.51 1.62 -9.82
C GLY A 108 -6.34 0.66 -9.62
N GLY A 109 -6.35 -0.49 -10.33
CA GLY A 109 -5.27 -1.49 -10.30
C GLY A 109 -5.62 -2.77 -9.54
N GLY A 110 -6.87 -2.94 -9.10
CA GLY A 110 -7.31 -4.12 -8.36
C GLY A 110 -7.04 -5.43 -9.09
N THR A 111 -7.34 -5.51 -10.38
CA THR A 111 -7.07 -6.70 -11.21
C THR A 111 -5.58 -7.03 -11.26
N GLN A 112 -4.72 -6.02 -11.32
CA GLN A 112 -3.28 -6.18 -11.51
C GLN A 112 -2.58 -6.55 -10.19
N ARG A 113 -2.88 -5.81 -9.11
CA ARG A 113 -2.24 -6.04 -7.80
C ARG A 113 -2.71 -7.34 -7.16
N LEU A 114 -4.03 -7.67 -7.22
CA LEU A 114 -4.52 -8.94 -6.70
C LEU A 114 -3.91 -10.15 -7.43
N ALA A 115 -3.77 -10.08 -8.76
CA ALA A 115 -3.18 -11.17 -9.53
C ALA A 115 -1.71 -11.43 -9.16
N ARG A 116 -0.95 -10.38 -8.79
CA ARG A 116 0.43 -10.50 -8.33
C ARG A 116 0.52 -11.07 -6.91
N VAL A 117 -0.41 -10.69 -6.03
CA VAL A 117 -0.40 -11.14 -4.63
C VAL A 117 -0.93 -12.57 -4.49
N MET A 118 -2.11 -12.86 -5.05
CA MET A 118 -2.80 -14.14 -4.78
C MET A 118 -2.90 -15.08 -5.99
N GLY A 119 -2.35 -14.67 -7.13
CA GLY A 119 -2.34 -15.44 -8.37
C GLY A 119 -3.65 -15.32 -9.18
N LYS A 120 -3.53 -15.68 -10.47
CA LYS A 120 -4.58 -15.48 -11.48
C LYS A 120 -5.92 -16.10 -11.08
N GLN A 121 -5.92 -17.36 -10.64
CA GLN A 121 -7.15 -18.12 -10.42
C GLN A 121 -8.03 -17.52 -9.31
N ARG A 122 -7.43 -17.16 -8.19
CA ARG A 122 -8.14 -16.55 -7.05
C ARG A 122 -8.63 -15.15 -7.39
N THR A 123 -7.81 -14.38 -8.11
CA THR A 123 -8.20 -13.05 -8.58
C THR A 123 -9.37 -13.13 -9.56
N MET A 124 -9.35 -14.09 -10.50
CA MET A 124 -10.48 -14.31 -11.42
C MET A 124 -11.77 -14.61 -10.66
N GLU A 125 -11.72 -15.49 -9.66
CA GLU A 125 -12.89 -15.78 -8.83
C GLU A 125 -13.42 -14.52 -8.15
N LEU A 126 -12.57 -13.75 -7.45
CA LEU A 126 -13.01 -12.52 -6.79
C LEU A 126 -13.62 -11.51 -7.76
N VAL A 127 -12.91 -11.22 -8.84
CA VAL A 127 -13.30 -10.15 -9.77
C VAL A 127 -14.51 -10.52 -10.61
N LEU A 128 -14.60 -11.78 -11.07
CA LEU A 128 -15.70 -12.20 -11.95
C LEU A 128 -16.99 -12.54 -11.19
N THR A 129 -16.92 -12.87 -9.90
CA THR A 129 -18.09 -13.11 -9.06
C THR A 129 -18.50 -11.89 -8.24
N GLY A 130 -17.58 -10.96 -7.99
CA GLY A 130 -17.78 -9.84 -7.07
C GLY A 130 -17.89 -10.26 -5.60
N ARG A 131 -17.50 -11.52 -5.26
CA ARG A 131 -17.55 -11.98 -3.87
C ARG A 131 -16.55 -11.21 -3.00
N ARG A 132 -16.83 -11.21 -1.71
CA ARG A 132 -15.93 -10.66 -0.68
C ARG A 132 -15.14 -11.77 -0.01
N ILE A 133 -13.99 -11.41 0.56
CA ILE A 133 -13.20 -12.25 1.44
C ILE A 133 -13.05 -11.59 2.80
N ASP A 134 -13.09 -12.39 3.86
CA ASP A 134 -12.83 -11.90 5.20
C ASP A 134 -11.33 -11.70 5.45
N ALA A 135 -10.99 -11.05 6.57
CA ALA A 135 -9.61 -10.77 6.96
C ALA A 135 -8.74 -12.03 7.06
N ARG A 136 -9.29 -13.15 7.54
CA ARG A 136 -8.56 -14.41 7.70
C ARG A 136 -8.27 -15.07 6.35
N GLU A 137 -9.21 -15.01 5.42
CA GLU A 137 -8.99 -15.47 4.04
C GLU A 137 -7.94 -14.58 3.36
N ALA A 138 -8.06 -13.25 3.48
CA ALA A 138 -7.10 -12.28 2.94
C ALA A 138 -5.67 -12.50 3.48
N PHE A 139 -5.54 -12.80 4.78
CA PHE A 139 -4.25 -13.15 5.39
C PHE A 139 -3.67 -14.45 4.83
N ARG A 140 -4.48 -15.51 4.71
CA ARG A 140 -4.02 -16.79 4.12
C ARG A 140 -3.63 -16.67 2.65
N LEU A 141 -4.20 -15.70 1.94
CA LEU A 141 -3.89 -15.42 0.54
C LEU A 141 -2.69 -14.49 0.35
N GLY A 142 -2.10 -13.99 1.43
CA GLY A 142 -0.93 -13.11 1.41
C GLY A 142 -1.25 -11.64 1.14
N LEU A 143 -2.54 -11.26 1.16
CA LEU A 143 -2.96 -9.87 0.97
C LEU A 143 -2.73 -9.04 2.24
N VAL A 144 -2.94 -9.62 3.42
CA VAL A 144 -2.81 -8.96 4.72
C VAL A 144 -1.52 -9.40 5.39
N ASN A 145 -0.72 -8.47 5.91
CA ASN A 145 0.53 -8.73 6.62
C ASN A 145 0.29 -9.16 8.07
N GLN A 146 -0.69 -8.55 8.74
CA GLN A 146 -1.00 -8.82 10.15
C GLN A 146 -2.50 -8.77 10.37
N LEU A 147 -3.00 -9.73 11.17
CA LEU A 147 -4.36 -9.70 11.71
C LEU A 147 -4.34 -9.08 13.10
N ALA A 148 -5.33 -8.25 13.38
CA ALA A 148 -5.55 -7.59 14.65
C ALA A 148 -6.98 -7.85 15.14
N GLY A 149 -7.21 -7.69 16.42
CA GLY A 149 -8.54 -7.74 16.99
C GLY A 149 -9.40 -6.54 16.56
N LYS A 150 -10.68 -6.62 16.89
CA LYS A 150 -11.64 -5.56 16.54
C LYS A 150 -11.28 -4.18 17.13
N ASN A 151 -10.61 -4.13 18.29
CA ASN A 151 -10.37 -2.89 19.01
C ASN A 151 -8.92 -2.39 18.98
N ASP A 152 -7.99 -3.16 18.38
CA ASP A 152 -6.55 -2.86 18.40
C ASP A 152 -5.91 -2.75 17.00
N TRP A 153 -6.72 -2.82 15.94
CA TRP A 153 -6.25 -2.80 14.57
C TRP A 153 -5.43 -1.55 14.21
N LEU A 154 -5.87 -0.38 14.68
CA LEU A 154 -5.15 0.86 14.43
C LEU A 154 -3.86 0.92 15.24
N GLU A 155 -3.90 0.49 16.51
CA GLU A 155 -2.72 0.42 17.37
C GLU A 155 -1.66 -0.51 16.75
N LYS A 156 -2.07 -1.68 16.25
CA LYS A 156 -1.16 -2.63 15.57
C LYS A 156 -0.55 -2.06 14.28
N ALA A 157 -1.31 -1.29 13.53
CA ALA A 157 -0.78 -0.59 12.36
C ALA A 157 0.24 0.50 12.75
N LEU A 158 -0.02 1.24 13.82
CA LEU A 158 0.90 2.25 14.35
C LEU A 158 2.17 1.60 14.94
N GLU A 159 2.07 0.49 15.66
CA GLU A 159 3.22 -0.29 16.12
C GLU A 159 4.13 -0.70 14.95
N LEU A 160 3.53 -1.22 13.85
CA LEU A 160 4.27 -1.57 12.64
C LEU A 160 4.92 -0.35 12.00
N ALA A 161 4.20 0.78 11.93
CA ALA A 161 4.73 2.04 11.39
C ALA A 161 5.91 2.56 12.22
N GLU A 162 5.86 2.45 13.55
CA GLU A 162 6.98 2.82 14.42
C GLU A 162 8.22 1.95 14.17
N VAL A 163 8.03 0.64 13.96
CA VAL A 163 9.16 -0.26 13.61
C VAL A 163 9.83 0.21 12.34
N VAL A 164 9.07 0.58 11.31
CA VAL A 164 9.59 1.11 10.04
C VAL A 164 10.24 2.48 10.26
N ALA A 165 9.59 3.38 10.99
CA ALA A 165 10.06 4.74 11.21
C ALA A 165 11.38 4.83 11.99
N ARG A 166 11.70 3.81 12.80
CA ARG A 166 12.98 3.70 13.51
C ARG A 166 14.13 3.19 12.63
N ARG A 167 13.88 2.79 11.38
CA ARG A 167 14.92 2.34 10.44
C ARG A 167 15.53 3.53 9.70
N PRO A 168 16.74 3.36 9.07
CA PRO A 168 17.38 4.42 8.31
C PRO A 168 16.48 4.83 7.12
N PRO A 169 15.97 6.07 7.08
CA PRO A 169 14.88 6.42 6.16
C PRO A 169 15.26 6.34 4.68
N LEU A 170 16.52 6.63 4.32
CA LEU A 170 16.98 6.46 2.94
C LEU A 170 17.01 4.98 2.54
N ALA A 171 17.53 4.11 3.40
CA ALA A 171 17.57 2.67 3.11
C ALA A 171 16.15 2.08 3.01
N VAL A 172 15.20 2.53 3.84
CA VAL A 172 13.80 2.12 3.76
C VAL A 172 13.18 2.50 2.41
N ARG A 173 13.38 3.75 1.95
CA ARG A 173 12.89 4.22 0.65
C ARG A 173 13.52 3.45 -0.51
N LEU A 174 14.82 3.17 -0.46
CA LEU A 174 15.52 2.38 -1.48
C LEU A 174 15.05 0.93 -1.49
N ALA A 175 14.84 0.32 -0.32
CA ALA A 175 14.29 -1.03 -0.21
C ALA A 175 12.87 -1.14 -0.76
N LYS A 176 11.98 -0.17 -0.44
CA LYS A 176 10.64 -0.08 -1.04
C LYS A 176 10.72 -0.04 -2.57
N GLN A 177 11.58 0.81 -3.12
CA GLN A 177 11.76 0.93 -4.57
C GLN A 177 12.27 -0.37 -5.20
N ALA A 178 13.18 -1.08 -4.54
CA ALA A 178 13.69 -2.37 -5.02
C ALA A 178 12.59 -3.45 -5.03
N VAL A 179 11.76 -3.51 -3.99
CA VAL A 179 10.63 -4.46 -3.92
C VAL A 179 9.58 -4.17 -4.98
N ILE A 180 9.20 -2.89 -5.18
CA ILE A 180 8.24 -2.51 -6.23
C ILE A 180 8.75 -2.89 -7.62
N ALA A 181 10.07 -2.77 -7.88
CA ALA A 181 10.66 -3.15 -9.15
C ALA A 181 10.46 -4.64 -9.50
N ALA A 182 10.26 -5.52 -8.52
CA ALA A 182 9.97 -6.94 -8.75
C ALA A 182 8.63 -7.16 -9.47
N ASP A 183 7.66 -6.27 -9.28
CA ASP A 183 6.36 -6.33 -9.94
C ASP A 183 6.36 -5.71 -11.35
N GLU A 184 7.36 -4.87 -11.66
CA GLU A 184 7.39 -4.04 -12.87
C GLU A 184 8.43 -4.51 -13.91
N THR A 185 9.39 -5.39 -13.51
CA THR A 185 10.52 -5.74 -14.36
C THR A 185 10.75 -7.25 -14.45
N ALA A 186 11.47 -7.68 -15.49
CA ALA A 186 12.02 -9.03 -15.54
C ALA A 186 13.12 -9.19 -14.45
N LEU A 187 13.31 -10.40 -13.91
CA LEU A 187 14.22 -10.68 -12.80
C LEU A 187 15.62 -10.08 -13.02
N SER A 188 16.20 -10.23 -14.21
CA SER A 188 17.55 -9.71 -14.51
C SER A 188 17.63 -8.18 -14.38
N ALA A 189 16.64 -7.46 -14.88
CA ALA A 189 16.58 -6.00 -14.77
C ALA A 189 16.30 -5.57 -13.31
N GLY A 190 15.44 -6.30 -12.59
CA GLY A 190 15.18 -6.06 -11.17
C GLY A 190 16.43 -6.24 -10.31
N LEU A 191 17.22 -7.30 -10.56
CA LEU A 191 18.50 -7.53 -9.86
C LEU A 191 19.54 -6.43 -10.15
N GLU A 192 19.60 -5.92 -11.38
CA GLU A 192 20.47 -4.80 -11.72
C GLU A 192 20.03 -3.51 -11.00
N GLN A 193 18.75 -3.24 -10.94
CA GLN A 193 18.20 -2.09 -10.22
C GLN A 193 18.46 -2.21 -8.71
N GLU A 194 18.21 -3.38 -8.10
CA GLU A 194 18.49 -3.66 -6.69
C GLU A 194 19.97 -3.39 -6.38
N ARG A 195 20.87 -3.85 -7.24
CA ARG A 195 22.31 -3.63 -7.07
C ARG A 195 22.66 -2.14 -7.00
N ARG A 196 22.10 -1.33 -7.90
CA ARG A 196 22.31 0.13 -7.89
C ARG A 196 21.76 0.79 -6.64
N LEU A 197 20.56 0.37 -6.20
CA LEU A 197 19.93 0.88 -4.97
C LEU A 197 20.73 0.49 -3.72
N TYR A 198 21.29 -0.73 -3.68
CA TYR A 198 22.20 -1.16 -2.62
C TYR A 198 23.46 -0.28 -2.58
N GLU A 199 24.07 0.00 -3.73
CA GLU A 199 25.26 0.88 -3.81
C GLU A 199 24.96 2.30 -3.30
N LEU A 200 23.76 2.85 -3.60
CA LEU A 200 23.29 4.10 -3.03
C LEU A 200 23.13 4.02 -1.50
N ALA A 201 22.55 2.95 -0.98
CA ALA A 201 22.41 2.74 0.46
C ALA A 201 23.78 2.65 1.15
N MET A 202 24.77 2.03 0.50
CA MET A 202 26.15 1.93 1.00
C MET A 202 26.88 3.27 1.06
N ALA A 203 26.42 4.30 0.33
CA ALA A 203 27.00 5.64 0.35
C ALA A 203 26.47 6.52 1.49
N THR A 204 25.45 6.08 2.27
CA THR A 204 24.81 6.89 3.31
C THR A 204 25.61 6.94 4.62
N GLU A 205 25.47 8.03 5.38
CA GLU A 205 26.01 8.12 6.75
C GLU A 205 25.29 7.15 7.70
N ASP A 206 23.98 6.95 7.51
CA ASP A 206 23.20 6.04 8.31
C ASP A 206 23.70 4.57 8.21
N ARG A 207 24.27 4.19 7.08
CA ARG A 207 24.94 2.89 6.94
C ARG A 207 26.14 2.78 7.86
N VAL A 208 26.97 3.82 7.94
CA VAL A 208 28.15 3.85 8.82
C VAL A 208 27.70 3.77 10.28
N GLU A 209 26.70 4.57 10.65
CA GLU A 209 26.13 4.57 12.01
C GLU A 209 25.53 3.20 12.36
N GLY A 210 24.74 2.62 11.48
CA GLY A 210 24.10 1.31 11.72
C GLY A 210 25.12 0.18 11.94
N MET A 211 26.17 0.12 11.10
CA MET A 211 27.25 -0.88 11.26
C MET A 211 28.04 -0.66 12.54
N ARG A 212 28.36 0.60 12.88
CA ARG A 212 29.07 0.94 14.12
C ARG A 212 28.23 0.59 15.34
N ALA A 213 26.98 1.01 15.38
CA ALA A 213 26.07 0.73 16.49
C ALA A 213 25.90 -0.78 16.72
N PHE A 214 25.81 -1.57 15.64
CA PHE A 214 25.74 -3.04 15.72
C PHE A 214 27.00 -3.64 16.38
N LEU A 215 28.21 -3.21 15.96
CA LEU A 215 29.47 -3.68 16.51
C LEU A 215 29.64 -3.27 17.98
N GLU A 216 29.18 -2.08 18.33
CA GLU A 216 29.24 -1.51 19.68
C GLU A 216 28.08 -2.00 20.58
N LYS A 217 27.12 -2.79 20.05
CA LYS A 217 25.93 -3.30 20.76
C LYS A 217 25.09 -2.21 21.40
N ARG A 218 24.94 -1.06 20.73
CA ARG A 218 24.10 0.07 21.13
C ARG A 218 22.98 0.35 20.12
N PRO A 219 21.91 1.06 20.50
CA PRO A 219 20.93 1.57 19.56
C PRO A 219 21.58 2.53 18.54
N PRO A 220 21.20 2.47 17.26
CA PRO A 220 21.63 3.43 16.25
C PRO A 220 20.83 4.74 16.32
N ASP A 221 21.44 5.85 15.87
CA ASP A 221 20.81 7.16 15.68
C ASP A 221 20.76 7.50 14.18
N PHE A 222 19.69 7.09 13.49
CA PHE A 222 19.53 7.30 12.06
C PHE A 222 18.96 8.69 11.75
N ARG A 223 19.64 9.43 10.87
CA ARG A 223 19.36 10.82 10.53
C ARG A 223 18.89 11.06 9.10
N GLY A 224 18.89 10.02 8.24
CA GLY A 224 18.42 10.12 6.87
C GLY A 224 19.41 10.80 5.92
N ARG A 225 20.69 10.58 6.09
CA ARG A 225 21.76 11.20 5.28
C ARG A 225 22.98 10.29 5.08
#